data_fd610528cbe5cee4d956f5d670673265
#
_entry.id   fd610528cbe5cee4d956f5d670673265
#
_cell.length_a   1.000
_cell.length_b   1.000
_cell.length_c   1.000
_cell.angle_alpha   90.00
_cell.angle_beta   90.00
_cell.angle_gamma   90.00
#
_symmetry.space_group_name_H-M   'P 1'
#
loop_
_entity.id
_entity.type
_entity.pdbx_description
1 polymer ?
#
loop_
_entity_poly.entity_id
_entity_poly.type
_entity_poly.pdbx_seq_one_letter_code
_entity_poly.pdbx_strand_id
1 'polypeptide(L)'
;MSRMTLEEKILQTDQYYSGDFTTQDENGKVTAVDMQRFDALMQHNSVGSVQLRGMTAAQANVVQRYAIENTRLGIPYLFSEEALHGLMTNNATSFPQQIGLAASFEPELGREMGHAIAAESRACGIHETYSPVMDLIRDPRYGRAEESYGEDTYLCAEFARETVLGMQGTDLTAPDAVAAEPKHYVGYGNPAGGLTCAPSTMGRHDVFSDCLPVFEAAFAD
;
A
#
# COMPACT_ATOMS: atom_id res chain seq x y z
N MET A 1 -6.77 1.42 24.16
CA MET A 1 -6.35 2.84 24.24
C MET A 1 -6.12 3.31 25.68
N SER A 2 -7.00 3.07 26.65
CA SER A 2 -6.85 3.49 28.06
C SER A 2 -5.66 2.85 28.80
N ARG A 3 -5.14 1.72 28.33
CA ARG A 3 -3.98 1.02 28.91
C ARG A 3 -2.63 1.48 28.36
N MET A 4 -2.62 2.31 27.32
CA MET A 4 -1.43 2.78 26.63
C MET A 4 -0.91 4.07 27.26
N THR A 5 0.42 4.20 27.36
CA THR A 5 1.09 5.47 27.63
C THR A 5 0.97 6.41 26.42
N LEU A 6 1.32 7.68 26.59
CA LEU A 6 1.34 8.62 25.46
C LEU A 6 2.35 8.20 24.40
N GLU A 7 3.53 7.75 24.80
CA GLU A 7 4.58 7.26 23.92
C GLU A 7 4.11 6.05 23.11
N GLU A 8 3.50 5.06 23.74
CA GLU A 8 2.93 3.90 23.05
C GLU A 8 1.82 4.28 22.06
N LYS A 9 1.01 5.29 22.37
CA LYS A 9 0.01 5.80 21.40
C LYS A 9 0.66 6.46 20.18
N ILE A 10 1.74 7.21 20.40
CA ILE A 10 2.50 7.83 19.32
C ILE A 10 3.12 6.75 18.43
N LEU A 11 3.78 5.76 19.02
CA LEU A 11 4.39 4.65 18.29
C LEU A 11 3.37 3.83 17.46
N GLN A 12 2.12 3.74 17.92
CA GLN A 12 1.06 3.08 17.13
C GLN A 12 0.64 3.87 15.87
N THR A 13 1.10 5.10 15.71
CA THR A 13 0.92 5.89 14.48
C THR A 13 2.18 5.88 13.59
N ASP A 14 3.21 5.15 14.03
CA ASP A 14 4.47 5.06 13.30
C ASP A 14 4.58 3.75 12.51
N GLN A 15 5.37 3.78 11.44
CA GLN A 15 5.64 2.64 10.58
C GLN A 15 7.13 2.44 10.40
N TYR A 16 7.59 1.19 10.50
CA TYR A 16 8.97 0.84 10.25
C TYR A 16 9.14 0.08 8.92
N TYR A 17 10.29 0.27 8.32
CA TYR A 17 10.65 -0.35 7.05
C TYR A 17 11.55 -1.58 7.31
N SER A 18 11.18 -2.72 6.75
CA SER A 18 11.94 -3.96 6.97
C SER A 18 13.40 -3.91 6.50
N GLY A 19 13.72 -3.03 5.55
CA GLY A 19 15.09 -2.80 5.11
C GLY A 19 16.05 -2.40 6.23
N ASP A 20 15.54 -1.82 7.32
CA ASP A 20 16.35 -1.39 8.46
C ASP A 20 16.81 -2.56 9.34
N PHE A 21 16.14 -3.71 9.25
CA PHE A 21 16.42 -4.88 10.09
C PHE A 21 16.47 -6.21 9.33
N THR A 22 16.58 -6.18 8.00
CA THR A 22 16.77 -7.37 7.17
C THR A 22 18.13 -7.37 6.49
N THR A 23 18.59 -8.55 6.12
CA THR A 23 19.75 -8.72 5.23
C THR A 23 19.26 -9.12 3.84
N GLN A 24 19.96 -8.65 2.82
CA GLN A 24 19.64 -8.93 1.42
C GLN A 24 20.86 -9.53 0.71
N ASP A 25 20.60 -10.31 -0.33
CA ASP A 25 21.62 -10.78 -1.25
C ASP A 25 21.99 -9.69 -2.29
N GLU A 26 22.89 -10.03 -3.19
CA GLU A 26 23.36 -9.15 -4.28
C GLU A 26 22.24 -8.70 -5.25
N ASN A 27 21.13 -9.43 -5.28
CA ASN A 27 19.95 -9.13 -6.11
C ASN A 27 18.85 -8.37 -5.33
N GLY A 28 19.11 -7.99 -4.07
CA GLY A 28 18.15 -7.28 -3.22
C GLY A 28 17.07 -8.17 -2.58
N LYS A 29 17.19 -9.50 -2.70
CA LYS A 29 16.27 -10.44 -2.09
C LYS A 29 16.56 -10.56 -0.59
N VAL A 30 15.51 -10.42 0.23
CA VAL A 30 15.61 -10.60 1.68
C VAL A 30 15.99 -12.04 2.01
N THR A 31 17.10 -12.21 2.71
CA THR A 31 17.66 -13.51 3.10
C THR A 31 17.39 -13.86 4.55
N ALA A 32 17.44 -12.89 5.45
CA ALA A 32 17.18 -13.11 6.88
C ALA A 32 16.63 -11.85 7.57
N VAL A 33 15.97 -12.05 8.71
CA VAL A 33 15.65 -11.00 9.68
C VAL A 33 16.80 -10.92 10.69
N ASP A 34 17.39 -9.74 10.81
CA ASP A 34 18.39 -9.45 11.85
C ASP A 34 17.63 -9.05 13.14
N MET A 35 17.38 -10.06 13.98
CA MET A 35 16.65 -9.85 15.22
C MET A 35 17.40 -8.98 16.23
N GLN A 36 18.70 -8.85 16.14
CA GLN A 36 19.45 -7.95 17.01
C GLN A 36 19.21 -6.49 16.64
N ARG A 37 19.25 -6.19 15.33
CA ARG A 37 18.88 -4.86 14.82
C ARG A 37 17.41 -4.54 15.10
N PHE A 38 16.54 -5.51 14.89
CA PHE A 38 15.11 -5.34 15.13
C PHE A 38 14.82 -5.03 16.60
N ASP A 39 15.38 -5.78 17.55
CA ASP A 39 15.21 -5.53 18.97
C ASP A 39 15.78 -4.16 19.39
N ALA A 40 16.94 -3.79 18.86
CA ALA A 40 17.54 -2.47 19.11
C ALA A 40 16.67 -1.33 18.56
N LEU A 41 15.98 -1.53 17.44
CA LEU A 41 15.07 -0.56 16.85
C LEU A 41 13.77 -0.43 17.64
N MET A 42 13.18 -1.56 18.03
CA MET A 42 11.91 -1.61 18.76
C MET A 42 12.03 -1.24 20.25
N GLN A 43 13.16 -1.54 20.89
CA GLN A 43 13.40 -1.29 22.33
C GLN A 43 12.25 -1.77 23.23
N HIS A 44 11.72 -2.97 22.95
CA HIS A 44 10.53 -3.56 23.60
C HIS A 44 9.22 -2.77 23.45
N ASN A 45 9.19 -1.80 22.54
CA ASN A 45 7.97 -1.10 22.12
C ASN A 45 7.32 -1.79 20.91
N SER A 46 6.12 -1.34 20.56
CA SER A 46 5.39 -1.80 19.38
C SER A 46 4.96 -0.60 18.56
N VAL A 47 5.39 -0.55 17.31
CA VAL A 47 4.86 0.38 16.30
C VAL A 47 3.52 -0.11 15.77
N GLY A 48 2.78 0.75 15.06
CA GLY A 48 1.48 0.39 14.48
C GLY A 48 1.64 -0.54 13.29
N SER A 49 2.61 -0.26 12.42
CA SER A 49 2.78 -1.01 11.18
C SER A 49 4.24 -1.26 10.82
N VAL A 50 4.44 -2.27 9.97
CA VAL A 50 5.74 -2.63 9.39
C VAL A 50 5.55 -2.92 7.90
N GLN A 51 6.27 -2.21 7.04
CA GLN A 51 6.35 -2.54 5.63
C GLN A 51 7.32 -3.71 5.41
N LEU A 52 6.84 -4.82 4.86
CA LEU A 52 7.60 -6.07 4.80
C LEU A 52 8.67 -6.14 3.70
N ARG A 53 8.50 -5.43 2.60
CA ARG A 53 9.44 -5.29 1.48
C ARG A 53 10.13 -6.60 1.07
N GLY A 54 9.35 -7.52 0.56
CA GLY A 54 9.86 -8.79 0.05
C GLY A 54 10.21 -9.86 1.10
N MET A 55 9.81 -9.66 2.35
CA MET A 55 9.89 -10.72 3.37
C MET A 55 8.92 -11.86 3.05
N THR A 56 9.34 -13.07 3.37
CA THR A 56 8.46 -14.24 3.33
C THR A 56 7.50 -14.26 4.51
N ALA A 57 6.38 -14.98 4.40
CA ALA A 57 5.44 -15.18 5.50
C ALA A 57 6.12 -15.76 6.77
N ALA A 58 7.11 -16.65 6.59
CA ALA A 58 7.86 -17.19 7.72
C ALA A 58 8.67 -16.11 8.45
N GLN A 59 9.31 -15.20 7.70
CA GLN A 59 10.06 -14.07 8.26
C GLN A 59 9.11 -13.06 8.92
N ALA A 60 7.97 -12.75 8.29
CA ALA A 60 6.92 -11.92 8.87
C ALA A 60 6.41 -12.47 10.21
N ASN A 61 6.21 -13.79 10.31
CA ASN A 61 5.80 -14.45 11.54
C ASN A 61 6.84 -14.33 12.67
N VAL A 62 8.14 -14.27 12.37
CA VAL A 62 9.18 -14.01 13.37
C VAL A 62 9.02 -12.61 13.96
N VAL A 63 8.82 -11.62 13.11
CA VAL A 63 8.61 -10.22 13.49
C VAL A 63 7.30 -10.07 14.28
N GLN A 64 6.22 -10.70 13.81
CA GLN A 64 4.91 -10.65 14.50
C GLN A 64 4.96 -11.28 15.89
N ARG A 65 5.69 -12.37 16.05
CA ARG A 65 5.87 -13.03 17.34
C ARG A 65 6.57 -12.12 18.35
N TYR A 66 7.54 -11.34 17.89
CA TYR A 66 8.19 -10.34 18.76
C TYR A 66 7.18 -9.34 19.32
N ALA A 67 6.27 -8.81 18.51
CA ALA A 67 5.24 -7.88 18.99
C ALA A 67 4.41 -8.49 20.13
N ILE A 68 4.04 -9.76 19.99
CA ILE A 68 3.16 -10.47 20.93
C ILE A 68 3.91 -10.84 22.23
N GLU A 69 5.14 -11.33 22.12
CA GLU A 69 5.88 -11.95 23.22
C GLU A 69 6.85 -10.98 23.93
N ASN A 70 7.33 -9.93 23.26
CA ASN A 70 8.40 -9.07 23.75
C ASN A 70 7.97 -7.61 24.01
N THR A 71 6.71 -7.26 23.74
CA THR A 71 6.17 -5.92 24.02
C THR A 71 5.17 -5.95 25.16
N ARG A 72 5.05 -4.85 25.90
CA ARG A 72 4.21 -4.76 27.10
C ARG A 72 2.73 -5.02 26.83
N LEU A 73 2.23 -4.62 25.67
CA LEU A 73 0.81 -4.70 25.32
C LEU A 73 0.47 -5.89 24.43
N GLY A 74 1.46 -6.51 23.81
CA GLY A 74 1.27 -7.64 22.91
C GLY A 74 0.41 -7.31 21.68
N ILE A 75 0.48 -6.07 21.18
CA ILE A 75 -0.30 -5.62 20.02
C ILE A 75 0.41 -6.09 18.76
N PRO A 76 -0.24 -6.90 17.89
CA PRO A 76 0.34 -7.31 16.62
C PRO A 76 0.57 -6.12 15.70
N TYR A 77 1.64 -6.19 14.85
CA TYR A 77 1.87 -5.20 13.80
C TYR A 77 0.84 -5.35 12.68
N LEU A 78 0.43 -4.23 12.10
CA LEU A 78 -0.18 -4.20 10.77
C LEU A 78 0.94 -4.35 9.74
N PHE A 79 0.88 -5.36 8.89
CA PHE A 79 1.85 -5.54 7.81
C PHE A 79 1.33 -4.96 6.51
N SER A 80 2.16 -4.14 5.87
CA SER A 80 1.84 -3.47 4.61
C SER A 80 2.87 -3.76 3.53
N GLU A 81 2.46 -3.64 2.26
CA GLU A 81 3.36 -3.75 1.10
C GLU A 81 2.77 -3.04 -0.12
N GLU A 82 3.65 -2.71 -1.08
CA GLU A 82 3.25 -2.24 -2.40
C GLU A 82 2.61 -3.37 -3.21
N ALA A 83 1.51 -3.05 -3.88
CA ALA A 83 0.78 -4.01 -4.69
C ALA A 83 0.05 -3.39 -5.89
N LEU A 84 0.69 -2.46 -6.59
CA LEU A 84 0.08 -1.67 -7.66
C LEU A 84 -0.51 -2.54 -8.78
N HIS A 85 0.31 -3.40 -9.35
CA HIS A 85 -0.07 -4.35 -10.41
C HIS A 85 0.40 -5.77 -10.09
N GLY A 86 0.26 -6.15 -8.85
CA GLY A 86 0.71 -7.40 -8.22
C GLY A 86 1.50 -7.11 -6.96
N LEU A 87 1.48 -8.01 -6.02
CA LEU A 87 2.22 -7.87 -4.76
C LEU A 87 3.73 -7.78 -5.04
N MET A 88 4.40 -6.76 -4.52
CA MET A 88 5.83 -6.56 -4.69
C MET A 88 6.66 -7.50 -3.83
N THR A 89 6.56 -8.78 -4.12
CA THR A 89 7.38 -9.83 -3.51
C THR A 89 7.86 -10.83 -4.54
N ASN A 90 8.88 -11.62 -4.19
CA ASN A 90 9.37 -12.67 -5.08
C ASN A 90 8.29 -13.74 -5.34
N ASN A 91 8.10 -14.10 -6.60
CA ASN A 91 7.17 -15.12 -7.09
C ASN A 91 5.68 -14.76 -6.99
N ALA A 92 5.30 -13.51 -6.74
CA ALA A 92 3.92 -13.06 -6.89
C ALA A 92 3.56 -12.88 -8.37
N THR A 93 2.25 -12.88 -8.66
CA THR A 93 1.73 -12.64 -10.00
C THR A 93 1.91 -11.19 -10.38
N SER A 94 2.44 -10.93 -11.57
CA SER A 94 2.50 -9.59 -12.16
C SER A 94 1.35 -9.41 -13.14
N PHE A 95 0.58 -8.36 -12.93
CA PHE A 95 -0.53 -7.94 -13.79
C PHE A 95 -0.11 -6.78 -14.70
N PRO A 96 -0.94 -6.38 -15.67
CA PRO A 96 -0.69 -5.16 -16.44
C PRO A 96 -0.59 -3.93 -15.53
N GLN A 97 0.25 -2.96 -15.92
CA GLN A 97 0.26 -1.64 -15.30
C GLN A 97 -1.12 -0.98 -15.41
N GLN A 98 -1.47 -0.12 -14.45
CA GLN A 98 -2.80 0.50 -14.39
C GLN A 98 -3.18 1.25 -15.66
N ILE A 99 -2.25 1.95 -16.28
CA ILE A 99 -2.51 2.62 -17.55
C ILE A 99 -2.88 1.64 -18.68
N GLY A 100 -2.25 0.47 -18.68
CA GLY A 100 -2.57 -0.62 -19.62
C GLY A 100 -3.91 -1.27 -19.33
N LEU A 101 -4.22 -1.47 -18.05
CA LEU A 101 -5.52 -1.98 -17.60
C LEU A 101 -6.64 -1.00 -17.97
N ALA A 102 -6.46 0.29 -17.71
CA ALA A 102 -7.44 1.33 -18.02
C ALA A 102 -7.71 1.47 -19.52
N ALA A 103 -6.74 1.15 -20.37
CA ALA A 103 -6.92 1.13 -21.82
C ALA A 103 -7.91 0.06 -22.31
N SER A 104 -8.32 -0.88 -21.47
CA SER A 104 -9.42 -1.80 -21.77
C SER A 104 -10.80 -1.14 -21.75
N PHE A 105 -10.97 -0.05 -20.97
CA PHE A 105 -12.26 0.57 -20.64
C PHE A 105 -13.24 -0.40 -19.96
N GLU A 106 -12.73 -1.40 -19.24
CA GLU A 106 -13.49 -2.41 -18.51
C GLU A 106 -13.12 -2.37 -17.00
N PRO A 107 -13.73 -1.46 -16.19
CA PRO A 107 -13.39 -1.29 -14.77
C PRO A 107 -13.51 -2.57 -13.93
N GLU A 108 -14.41 -3.47 -14.31
CA GLU A 108 -14.62 -4.78 -13.66
C GLU A 108 -13.35 -5.64 -13.62
N LEU A 109 -12.46 -5.50 -14.60
CA LEU A 109 -11.14 -6.15 -14.58
C LEU A 109 -10.27 -5.65 -13.43
N GLY A 110 -10.47 -4.40 -13.00
CA GLY A 110 -9.85 -3.84 -11.79
C GLY A 110 -10.26 -4.60 -10.54
N ARG A 111 -11.54 -4.99 -10.44
CA ARG A 111 -12.06 -5.79 -9.32
C ARG A 111 -11.45 -7.19 -9.31
N GLU A 112 -11.41 -7.86 -10.46
CA GLU A 112 -10.84 -9.20 -10.57
C GLU A 112 -9.34 -9.20 -10.22
N MET A 113 -8.60 -8.23 -10.74
CA MET A 113 -7.19 -8.04 -10.43
C MET A 113 -6.97 -7.73 -8.94
N GLY A 114 -7.76 -6.81 -8.38
CA GLY A 114 -7.71 -6.43 -6.97
C GLY A 114 -7.92 -7.63 -6.04
N HIS A 115 -8.92 -8.47 -6.34
CA HIS A 115 -9.18 -9.69 -5.58
C HIS A 115 -8.01 -10.70 -5.65
N ALA A 116 -7.44 -10.92 -6.83
CA ALA A 116 -6.30 -11.81 -6.98
C ALA A 116 -5.07 -11.31 -6.20
N ILE A 117 -4.80 -10.00 -6.26
CA ILE A 117 -3.73 -9.34 -5.49
C ILE A 117 -3.97 -9.49 -3.98
N ALA A 118 -5.20 -9.29 -3.52
CA ALA A 118 -5.56 -9.43 -2.11
C ALA A 118 -5.33 -10.85 -1.59
N ALA A 119 -5.77 -11.85 -2.33
CA ALA A 119 -5.57 -13.26 -1.98
C ALA A 119 -4.08 -13.63 -1.86
N GLU A 120 -3.24 -13.21 -2.82
CA GLU A 120 -1.78 -13.40 -2.75
C GLU A 120 -1.17 -12.64 -1.56
N SER A 121 -1.59 -11.40 -1.33
CA SER A 121 -1.12 -10.56 -0.22
C SER A 121 -1.41 -11.20 1.13
N ARG A 122 -2.63 -11.67 1.34
CA ARG A 122 -3.01 -12.39 2.58
C ARG A 122 -2.22 -13.67 2.78
N ALA A 123 -1.98 -14.43 1.72
CA ALA A 123 -1.15 -15.65 1.79
C ALA A 123 0.30 -15.34 2.18
N CYS A 124 0.81 -14.14 1.89
CA CYS A 124 2.12 -13.65 2.30
C CYS A 124 2.12 -12.99 3.69
N GLY A 125 0.96 -12.84 4.33
CA GLY A 125 0.83 -12.23 5.66
C GLY A 125 0.62 -10.72 5.63
N ILE A 126 0.36 -10.12 4.48
CA ILE A 126 0.05 -8.69 4.32
C ILE A 126 -1.39 -8.43 4.75
N HIS A 127 -1.62 -7.32 5.42
CA HIS A 127 -2.93 -6.87 5.90
C HIS A 127 -3.44 -5.64 5.14
N GLU A 128 -2.52 -4.84 4.60
CA GLU A 128 -2.77 -3.58 3.91
C GLU A 128 -1.86 -3.46 2.69
N THR A 129 -2.39 -2.93 1.60
CA THR A 129 -1.63 -2.66 0.38
C THR A 129 -1.67 -1.18 0.03
N TYR A 130 -0.53 -0.59 -0.37
CA TYR A 130 -0.43 0.80 -0.84
C TYR A 130 -0.96 0.95 -2.27
N SER A 131 -2.23 0.63 -2.44
CA SER A 131 -2.90 0.47 -3.74
C SER A 131 -4.39 0.73 -3.61
N PRO A 132 -5.07 1.22 -4.65
CA PRO A 132 -4.55 1.61 -5.96
C PRO A 132 -3.87 2.99 -6.00
N VAL A 133 -3.00 3.22 -6.99
CA VAL A 133 -2.56 4.57 -7.37
C VAL A 133 -3.62 5.16 -8.29
N MET A 134 -4.26 6.23 -7.83
CA MET A 134 -5.37 6.87 -8.54
C MET A 134 -5.15 8.37 -8.78
N ASP A 135 -3.87 8.75 -8.83
CA ASP A 135 -3.46 10.08 -9.26
C ASP A 135 -3.87 10.31 -10.72
N LEU A 136 -4.45 11.47 -11.02
CA LEU A 136 -4.70 11.88 -12.42
C LEU A 136 -3.39 12.33 -13.07
N ILE A 137 -3.02 11.72 -14.17
CA ILE A 137 -1.78 12.01 -14.89
C ILE A 137 -2.08 12.86 -16.12
N ARG A 138 -1.80 14.15 -16.03
CA ARG A 138 -1.98 15.11 -17.13
C ARG A 138 -0.69 15.50 -17.84
N ASP A 139 0.45 15.20 -17.24
CA ASP A 139 1.76 15.42 -17.86
C ASP A 139 2.43 14.07 -18.17
N PRO A 140 2.54 13.69 -19.46
CA PRO A 140 3.13 12.39 -19.81
C PRO A 140 4.64 12.29 -19.53
N ARG A 141 5.28 13.38 -19.13
CA ARG A 141 6.68 13.36 -18.68
C ARG A 141 6.83 12.84 -17.25
N TYR A 142 5.73 12.73 -16.52
CA TYR A 142 5.75 12.21 -15.14
C TYR A 142 6.18 10.75 -15.14
N GLY A 143 7.26 10.44 -14.41
CA GLY A 143 7.90 9.13 -14.44
C GLY A 143 7.08 7.98 -13.82
N ARG A 144 5.95 8.30 -13.17
CA ARG A 144 5.00 7.32 -12.60
C ARG A 144 3.66 7.29 -13.33
N ALA A 145 3.60 7.81 -14.56
CA ALA A 145 2.36 7.84 -15.34
C ALA A 145 1.77 6.44 -15.56
N GLU A 146 2.60 5.42 -15.67
CA GLU A 146 2.18 4.03 -15.87
C GLU A 146 1.42 3.43 -14.68
N GLU A 147 1.63 3.96 -13.47
CA GLU A 147 1.00 3.48 -12.24
C GLU A 147 -0.45 3.94 -12.07
N SER A 148 -0.92 4.86 -12.90
CA SER A 148 -2.25 5.47 -12.82
C SER A 148 -3.17 4.96 -13.92
N TYR A 149 -4.48 5.11 -13.70
CA TYR A 149 -5.51 4.80 -14.70
C TYR A 149 -5.66 5.87 -15.80
N GLY A 150 -4.85 6.95 -15.78
CA GLY A 150 -4.77 7.97 -16.83
C GLY A 150 -5.18 9.38 -16.38
N GLU A 151 -5.72 10.15 -17.33
CA GLU A 151 -6.02 11.57 -17.12
C GLU A 151 -7.51 11.89 -16.91
N ASP A 152 -8.39 10.93 -17.22
CA ASP A 152 -9.84 11.11 -17.14
C ASP A 152 -10.36 10.81 -15.74
N THR A 153 -11.02 11.79 -15.10
CA THR A 153 -11.52 11.69 -13.73
C THR A 153 -12.52 10.56 -13.55
N TYR A 154 -13.45 10.41 -14.51
CA TYR A 154 -14.50 9.39 -14.41
C TYR A 154 -13.94 7.97 -14.57
N LEU A 155 -13.10 7.75 -15.57
CA LEU A 155 -12.48 6.45 -15.79
C LEU A 155 -11.60 6.03 -14.61
N CYS A 156 -10.80 6.97 -14.09
CA CYS A 156 -9.98 6.74 -12.90
C CYS A 156 -10.85 6.40 -11.67
N ALA A 157 -11.98 7.09 -11.48
CA ALA A 157 -12.90 6.86 -10.38
C ALA A 157 -13.50 5.45 -10.43
N GLU A 158 -13.97 5.02 -11.61
CA GLU A 158 -14.54 3.67 -11.78
C GLU A 158 -13.49 2.57 -11.54
N PHE A 159 -12.29 2.68 -12.12
CA PHE A 159 -11.23 1.72 -11.86
C PHE A 159 -10.75 1.71 -10.40
N ALA A 160 -10.63 2.89 -9.79
CA ALA A 160 -10.24 3.01 -8.38
C ALA A 160 -11.24 2.31 -7.47
N ARG A 161 -12.55 2.59 -7.66
CA ARG A 161 -13.64 1.96 -6.92
C ARG A 161 -13.64 0.44 -7.08
N GLU A 162 -13.60 -0.04 -8.31
CA GLU A 162 -13.61 -1.48 -8.59
C GLU A 162 -12.39 -2.19 -8.00
N THR A 163 -11.20 -1.58 -8.07
CA THR A 163 -10.00 -2.15 -7.49
C THR A 163 -10.07 -2.23 -5.97
N VAL A 164 -10.55 -1.18 -5.30
CA VAL A 164 -10.76 -1.17 -3.83
C VAL A 164 -11.76 -2.26 -3.44
N LEU A 165 -12.91 -2.35 -4.13
CA LEU A 165 -13.91 -3.39 -3.88
C LEU A 165 -13.34 -4.80 -4.09
N GLY A 166 -12.46 -4.98 -5.08
CA GLY A 166 -11.77 -6.23 -5.31
C GLY A 166 -10.82 -6.60 -4.17
N MET A 167 -10.05 -5.63 -3.68
CA MET A 167 -9.08 -5.85 -2.61
C MET A 167 -9.74 -6.08 -1.25
N GLN A 168 -10.77 -5.30 -0.91
CA GLN A 168 -11.41 -5.34 0.40
C GLN A 168 -12.55 -6.35 0.49
N GLY A 169 -13.17 -6.70 -0.65
CA GLY A 169 -14.39 -7.49 -0.66
C GLY A 169 -15.49 -6.84 0.17
N THR A 170 -16.34 -7.64 0.77
CA THR A 170 -17.42 -7.19 1.67
C THR A 170 -17.09 -7.39 3.15
N ASP A 171 -15.99 -8.06 3.47
CA ASP A 171 -15.58 -8.40 4.83
C ASP A 171 -14.03 -8.44 4.90
N LEU A 172 -13.43 -7.45 5.52
CA LEU A 172 -11.97 -7.38 5.73
C LEU A 172 -11.41 -8.49 6.64
N THR A 173 -12.27 -9.26 7.32
CA THR A 173 -11.84 -10.43 8.08
C THR A 173 -11.69 -11.69 7.22
N ALA A 174 -12.12 -11.64 5.97
CA ALA A 174 -11.97 -12.75 5.03
C ALA A 174 -10.49 -13.07 4.76
N PRO A 175 -10.16 -14.35 4.52
CA PRO A 175 -8.77 -14.78 4.36
C PRO A 175 -8.13 -14.33 3.03
N ASP A 176 -8.90 -13.76 2.15
CA ASP A 176 -8.53 -13.28 0.82
C ASP A 176 -8.77 -11.77 0.62
N ALA A 177 -9.03 -11.03 1.72
CA ALA A 177 -9.22 -9.59 1.72
C ALA A 177 -8.05 -8.85 2.39
N VAL A 178 -7.67 -7.69 1.86
CA VAL A 178 -6.70 -6.75 2.45
C VAL A 178 -7.29 -5.35 2.49
N ALA A 179 -6.85 -4.52 3.44
CA ALA A 179 -7.14 -3.11 3.40
C ALA A 179 -6.45 -2.47 2.19
N ALA A 180 -7.20 -1.70 1.41
CA ALA A 180 -6.64 -0.89 0.33
C ALA A 180 -6.28 0.50 0.87
N GLU A 181 -5.12 1.02 0.47
CA GLU A 181 -4.70 2.40 0.73
C GLU A 181 -4.63 3.17 -0.58
N PRO A 182 -5.76 3.76 -1.04
CA PRO A 182 -5.78 4.58 -2.24
C PRO A 182 -4.87 5.79 -2.13
N LYS A 183 -4.00 6.00 -3.12
CA LYS A 183 -2.95 7.04 -3.06
C LYS A 183 -2.78 7.78 -4.38
N HIS A 184 -2.19 8.98 -4.36
CA HIS A 184 -1.66 9.77 -3.23
C HIS A 184 -2.56 10.98 -2.99
N TYR A 185 -3.16 11.08 -1.84
CA TYR A 185 -4.09 12.15 -1.49
C TYR A 185 -3.34 13.47 -1.25
N VAL A 186 -3.50 14.52 -2.07
CA VAL A 186 -4.17 14.66 -3.36
C VAL A 186 -3.31 15.54 -4.28
N GLY A 187 -3.30 15.22 -5.61
CA GLY A 187 -2.64 16.07 -6.62
C GLY A 187 -1.18 15.71 -6.91
N TYR A 188 -0.69 14.58 -6.44
CA TYR A 188 0.68 14.13 -6.64
C TYR A 188 1.02 13.81 -8.10
N GLY A 189 0.05 13.37 -8.89
CA GLY A 189 0.20 13.03 -10.32
C GLY A 189 0.40 14.24 -11.25
N ASN A 190 0.45 15.48 -10.72
CA ASN A 190 0.57 16.70 -11.50
C ASN A 190 1.75 17.59 -11.05
N PRO A 191 2.98 17.04 -10.97
CA PRO A 191 4.13 17.79 -10.52
C PRO A 191 4.64 18.75 -11.60
N ALA A 192 5.20 19.89 -11.20
CA ALA A 192 5.78 20.87 -12.10
C ALA A 192 6.87 20.22 -12.98
N GLY A 193 6.73 20.36 -14.30
CA GLY A 193 7.67 19.81 -15.27
C GLY A 193 7.72 18.27 -15.36
N GLY A 194 6.76 17.57 -14.77
CA GLY A 194 6.73 16.10 -14.73
C GLY A 194 7.74 15.47 -13.76
N LEU A 195 8.37 16.26 -12.92
CA LEU A 195 9.41 15.78 -12.00
C LEU A 195 8.80 15.25 -10.70
N THR A 196 9.05 13.99 -10.38
CA THR A 196 8.64 13.38 -9.10
C THR A 196 9.10 14.23 -7.92
N CYS A 197 8.21 14.46 -6.96
CA CYS A 197 8.43 15.30 -5.79
C CYS A 197 8.56 16.81 -6.06
N ALA A 198 8.37 17.27 -7.30
CA ALA A 198 8.24 18.69 -7.55
C ALA A 198 6.90 19.25 -7.04
N PRO A 199 6.80 20.54 -6.73
CA PRO A 199 5.54 21.13 -6.31
C PRO A 199 4.44 20.94 -7.35
N SER A 200 3.22 20.61 -6.90
CA SER A 200 2.03 20.66 -7.75
C SER A 200 1.55 22.12 -7.88
N THR A 201 1.18 22.51 -9.08
CA THR A 201 0.68 23.88 -9.40
C THR A 201 -0.85 23.94 -9.51
N MET A 202 -1.55 22.99 -8.93
CA MET A 202 -3.00 22.88 -8.98
C MET A 202 -3.71 23.96 -8.16
N GLY A 203 -4.76 24.53 -8.73
CA GLY A 203 -5.68 25.40 -8.03
C GLY A 203 -6.80 24.62 -7.29
N ARG A 204 -7.57 25.33 -6.47
CA ARG A 204 -8.73 24.71 -5.77
C ARG A 204 -9.72 24.06 -6.74
N HIS A 205 -9.95 24.68 -7.89
CA HIS A 205 -10.85 24.13 -8.91
C HIS A 205 -10.36 22.75 -9.35
N ASP A 206 -9.13 22.62 -9.75
CA ASP A 206 -8.55 21.34 -10.22
C ASP A 206 -8.63 20.25 -9.16
N VAL A 207 -8.34 20.61 -7.89
CA VAL A 207 -8.46 19.67 -6.77
C VAL A 207 -9.89 19.18 -6.59
N PHE A 208 -10.87 20.12 -6.51
CA PHE A 208 -12.26 19.76 -6.20
C PHE A 208 -13.01 19.15 -7.38
N SER A 209 -12.72 19.58 -8.61
CA SER A 209 -13.44 19.10 -9.80
C SER A 209 -12.81 17.84 -10.42
N ASP A 210 -11.52 17.65 -10.25
CA ASP A 210 -10.82 16.59 -10.96
C ASP A 210 -10.29 15.50 -10.01
N CYS A 211 -9.57 15.89 -8.95
CA CYS A 211 -8.88 14.89 -8.14
C CYS A 211 -9.74 14.28 -7.04
N LEU A 212 -10.49 15.10 -6.28
CA LEU A 212 -11.30 14.61 -5.16
C LEU A 212 -12.39 13.62 -5.58
N PRO A 213 -13.09 13.77 -6.72
CA PRO A 213 -14.10 12.79 -7.12
C PRO A 213 -13.57 11.37 -7.28
N VAL A 214 -12.29 11.20 -7.64
CA VAL A 214 -11.66 9.87 -7.72
C VAL A 214 -11.51 9.25 -6.34
N PHE A 215 -11.12 10.05 -5.33
CA PHE A 215 -11.03 9.59 -3.94
C PHE A 215 -12.42 9.36 -3.33
N GLU A 216 -13.39 10.23 -3.63
CA GLU A 216 -14.78 10.03 -3.19
C GLU A 216 -15.34 8.70 -3.68
N ALA A 217 -15.10 8.33 -4.95
CA ALA A 217 -15.55 7.05 -5.50
C ALA A 217 -14.89 5.83 -4.81
N ALA A 218 -13.61 5.94 -4.45
CA ALA A 218 -12.88 4.88 -3.77
C ALA A 218 -13.32 4.67 -2.30
N PHE A 219 -13.90 5.70 -1.66
CA PHE A 219 -14.32 5.66 -0.25
C PHE A 219 -15.84 5.56 -0.05
N ALA A 220 -16.64 5.56 -1.13
CA ALA A 220 -18.09 5.69 -1.05
C ALA A 220 -18.84 4.39 -0.71
N ASP A 221 -18.18 3.22 -0.67
CA ASP A 221 -18.82 1.90 -0.45
C ASP A 221 -18.31 1.17 0.80
#